data_be573a24f3fb573915365af05321edd0
#
_entry.id   be573a24f3fb573915365af05321edd0
#
_cell.length_a   1.000
_cell.length_b   1.000
_cell.length_c   1.000
_cell.angle_alpha   90.00
_cell.angle_beta   90.00
_cell.angle_gamma   90.00
#
_symmetry.space_group_name_H-M   'P 1'
#
loop_
_entity.id
_entity.type
_entity.pdbx_description
1 polymer ?
#
loop_
_entity_poly.entity_id
_entity_poly.type
_entity_poly.pdbx_seq_one_letter_code
_entity_poly.pdbx_strand_id
1 'polypeptide(L)'
;KEPSATKIRLRTFVNNVVEGFATSQEVIDQLRKRSVLVQSAILSVDLPQEVDTAVREAYKAICKEAGAEDVPVAVRSSAAGEDSRKKAFAGLQDTYLNIVGEDKVVQAYHWDCASAYNLRSMTYRREAIRDGITQAEATGDEELAVQAKKEWAIEQTSLSVCIMRMINPVVSGTAFAADTSSGCRGTVRNDLVSIDASYGLGEAVVGGMVTPDKYYVFQRDDGAEVVVRNLGSKTKKIIYDAKGGTKEIDVDKNDVNKWALSITQAEDIAKAVRIISKAYGSMIMDTEFCFDANEELWFVQARPETRWNEELELHPHTIFMRRLEVDEKAAEKAEVILEGNGASRGAGQGTVRFLRSALELNKVGKGDILAAERTDPDMVPGMRVASAILADVGGDTSHAAITSRELGIAAVIGIQRNETLRALDGQEVTVDGTRGRVYRGLLPLHEIGGEMDLTKLPKTKTHVGLVLADVTQALF
;
A
#
# COMPACT_ATOMS: atom_id res chain seq x y z
N LYS A 1 13.48 36.83 -10.77
CA LYS A 1 13.81 36.65 -12.20
C LYS A 1 12.55 36.15 -12.88
N GLU A 2 12.11 36.78 -13.97
CA GLU A 2 10.98 36.31 -14.75
C GLU A 2 11.27 34.92 -15.35
N PRO A 3 10.30 33.99 -15.36
CA PRO A 3 10.52 32.67 -15.94
C PRO A 3 10.82 32.80 -17.45
N SER A 4 11.71 31.94 -17.95
CA SER A 4 12.04 31.92 -19.38
C SER A 4 10.80 31.67 -20.25
N ALA A 5 10.80 32.16 -21.48
CA ALA A 5 9.68 31.96 -22.42
C ALA A 5 9.32 30.48 -22.61
N THR A 6 10.29 29.57 -22.49
CA THR A 6 10.09 28.13 -22.57
C THR A 6 9.32 27.59 -21.35
N LYS A 7 9.65 28.07 -20.13
CA LYS A 7 8.92 27.68 -18.91
C LYS A 7 7.46 28.15 -18.95
N ILE A 8 7.22 29.35 -19.45
CA ILE A 8 5.84 29.87 -19.62
C ILE A 8 5.06 29.01 -20.61
N ARG A 9 5.71 28.62 -21.72
CA ARG A 9 5.06 27.79 -22.76
C ARG A 9 4.72 26.38 -22.24
N LEU A 10 5.63 25.71 -21.55
CA LEU A 10 5.37 24.37 -20.99
C LEU A 10 4.24 24.43 -19.96
N ARG A 11 4.30 25.36 -19.02
CA ARG A 11 3.22 25.55 -18.02
C ARG A 11 1.87 25.82 -18.68
N THR A 12 1.83 26.70 -19.67
CA THR A 12 0.59 27.00 -20.42
C THR A 12 0.08 25.77 -21.15
N PHE A 13 0.97 24.98 -21.77
CA PHE A 13 0.58 23.73 -22.42
C PHE A 13 -0.02 22.72 -21.43
N VAL A 14 0.65 22.48 -20.30
CA VAL A 14 0.18 21.58 -19.25
C VAL A 14 -1.20 22.02 -18.74
N ASN A 15 -1.35 23.31 -18.41
CA ASN A 15 -2.63 23.84 -17.95
C ASN A 15 -3.76 23.64 -18.95
N ASN A 16 -3.50 23.90 -20.24
CA ASN A 16 -4.50 23.68 -21.30
C ASN A 16 -4.90 22.21 -21.45
N VAL A 17 -3.92 21.28 -21.31
CA VAL A 17 -4.20 19.84 -21.41
C VAL A 17 -5.00 19.34 -20.22
N VAL A 18 -4.81 19.92 -19.04
CA VAL A 18 -5.50 19.50 -17.80
C VAL A 18 -6.73 20.36 -17.47
N GLU A 19 -7.03 21.40 -18.27
CA GLU A 19 -8.21 22.24 -18.08
C GLU A 19 -9.49 21.41 -18.11
N GLY A 20 -10.39 21.66 -17.16
CA GLY A 20 -11.63 20.91 -17.00
C GLY A 20 -11.47 19.47 -16.50
N PHE A 21 -10.25 19.03 -16.22
CA PHE A 21 -9.92 17.67 -15.79
C PHE A 21 -10.73 17.20 -14.57
N ALA A 22 -10.85 18.04 -13.56
CA ALA A 22 -11.51 17.69 -12.29
C ALA A 22 -13.02 17.44 -12.43
N THR A 23 -13.67 18.14 -13.37
CA THR A 23 -15.13 18.11 -13.58
C THR A 23 -15.53 17.28 -14.80
N SER A 24 -14.57 16.84 -15.63
CA SER A 24 -14.85 16.07 -16.82
C SER A 24 -15.39 14.67 -16.48
N GLN A 25 -16.36 14.21 -17.26
CA GLN A 25 -16.83 12.81 -17.22
C GLN A 25 -16.01 11.92 -18.19
N GLU A 26 -14.78 12.31 -18.47
CA GLU A 26 -13.93 11.58 -19.37
C GLU A 26 -13.70 10.15 -18.90
N VAL A 27 -13.76 9.21 -19.85
CA VAL A 27 -13.35 7.83 -19.62
C VAL A 27 -11.83 7.74 -19.39
N ILE A 28 -11.40 6.70 -18.70
CA ILE A 28 -9.99 6.46 -18.34
C ILE A 28 -9.04 6.57 -19.53
N ASP A 29 -9.48 6.15 -20.73
CA ASP A 29 -8.66 6.24 -21.94
C ASP A 29 -8.32 7.67 -22.37
N GLN A 30 -9.22 8.63 -22.13
CA GLN A 30 -8.94 10.05 -22.41
C GLN A 30 -7.96 10.62 -21.39
N LEU A 31 -8.13 10.27 -20.11
CA LEU A 31 -7.18 10.60 -19.06
C LEU A 31 -5.78 10.06 -19.34
N ARG A 32 -5.69 8.82 -19.82
CA ARG A 32 -4.42 8.20 -20.25
C ARG A 32 -3.76 9.01 -21.37
N LYS A 33 -4.53 9.44 -22.37
CA LYS A 33 -4.00 10.29 -23.47
C LYS A 33 -3.47 11.62 -22.93
N ARG A 34 -4.19 12.27 -22.03
CA ARG A 34 -3.73 13.52 -21.39
C ARG A 34 -2.47 13.31 -20.58
N SER A 35 -2.39 12.25 -19.77
CA SER A 35 -1.21 11.85 -19.01
C SER A 35 0.03 11.70 -19.92
N VAL A 36 -0.09 10.92 -20.99
CA VAL A 36 1.01 10.70 -21.95
C VAL A 36 1.44 12.01 -22.60
N LEU A 37 0.50 12.88 -22.99
CA LEU A 37 0.81 14.17 -23.60
C LEU A 37 1.60 15.08 -22.66
N VAL A 38 1.17 15.18 -21.39
CA VAL A 38 1.85 16.02 -20.40
C VAL A 38 3.23 15.48 -20.08
N GLN A 39 3.36 14.18 -19.82
CA GLN A 39 4.67 13.57 -19.54
C GLN A 39 5.63 13.74 -20.72
N SER A 40 5.16 13.48 -21.95
CA SER A 40 5.99 13.67 -23.15
C SER A 40 6.45 15.12 -23.32
N ALA A 41 5.58 16.09 -23.01
CA ALA A 41 5.95 17.51 -23.07
C ALA A 41 6.99 17.88 -22.03
N ILE A 42 6.88 17.37 -20.80
CA ILE A 42 7.85 17.58 -19.72
C ILE A 42 9.21 17.00 -20.15
N LEU A 43 9.23 15.75 -20.61
CA LEU A 43 10.44 15.05 -21.01
C LEU A 43 11.10 15.59 -22.31
N SER A 44 10.38 16.38 -23.10
CA SER A 44 10.92 17.02 -24.32
C SER A 44 11.71 18.31 -24.04
N VAL A 45 11.73 18.78 -22.82
CA VAL A 45 12.38 20.03 -22.40
C VAL A 45 13.50 19.70 -21.44
N ASP A 46 14.69 20.23 -21.68
CA ASP A 46 15.83 20.07 -20.75
C ASP A 46 15.52 20.62 -19.37
N LEU A 47 16.07 19.99 -18.34
CA LEU A 47 16.03 20.53 -16.98
C LEU A 47 16.70 21.91 -16.94
N PRO A 48 16.22 22.82 -16.09
CA PRO A 48 16.94 24.06 -15.83
C PRO A 48 18.37 23.77 -15.35
N GLN A 49 19.35 24.49 -15.88
CA GLN A 49 20.76 24.25 -15.56
C GLN A 49 21.04 24.25 -14.05
N GLU A 50 20.38 25.12 -13.30
CA GLU A 50 20.49 25.18 -11.83
C GLU A 50 20.05 23.85 -11.16
N VAL A 51 18.99 23.20 -11.70
CA VAL A 51 18.49 21.92 -11.20
C VAL A 51 19.41 20.78 -11.61
N ASP A 52 19.83 20.72 -12.88
CA ASP A 52 20.78 19.71 -13.37
C ASP A 52 22.06 19.71 -12.52
N THR A 53 22.65 20.90 -12.31
CA THR A 53 23.84 21.05 -11.48
C THR A 53 23.62 20.57 -10.04
N ALA A 54 22.52 20.97 -9.42
CA ALA A 54 22.21 20.57 -8.03
C ALA A 54 22.02 19.05 -7.89
N VAL A 55 21.38 18.40 -8.86
CA VAL A 55 21.21 16.94 -8.87
C VAL A 55 22.55 16.21 -8.97
N ARG A 56 23.44 16.69 -9.85
CA ARG A 56 24.81 16.13 -9.99
C ARG A 56 25.63 16.33 -8.73
N GLU A 57 25.58 17.49 -8.12
CA GLU A 57 26.28 17.77 -6.87
C GLU A 57 25.78 16.89 -5.72
N ALA A 58 24.46 16.70 -5.62
CA ALA A 58 23.87 15.80 -4.63
C ALA A 58 24.35 14.35 -4.81
N TYR A 59 24.37 13.83 -6.04
CA TYR A 59 24.87 12.48 -6.32
C TYR A 59 26.37 12.34 -5.98
N LYS A 60 27.20 13.33 -6.34
CA LYS A 60 28.63 13.36 -5.97
C LYS A 60 28.83 13.36 -4.46
N ALA A 61 28.00 14.07 -3.71
CA ALA A 61 28.06 14.07 -2.25
C ALA A 61 27.79 12.67 -1.67
N ILE A 62 26.79 11.96 -2.19
CA ILE A 62 26.46 10.59 -1.81
C ILE A 62 27.63 9.65 -2.12
N CYS A 63 28.22 9.74 -3.32
CA CYS A 63 29.37 8.93 -3.72
C CYS A 63 30.57 9.18 -2.82
N LYS A 64 30.85 10.44 -2.51
CA LYS A 64 31.95 10.84 -1.60
C LYS A 64 31.75 10.28 -0.19
N GLU A 65 30.54 10.36 0.34
CA GLU A 65 30.19 9.79 1.65
C GLU A 65 30.35 8.26 1.67
N ALA A 66 29.97 7.60 0.58
CA ALA A 66 30.13 6.17 0.42
C ALA A 66 31.58 5.73 0.15
N GLY A 67 32.52 6.65 -0.12
CA GLY A 67 33.91 6.37 -0.45
C GLY A 67 34.09 5.66 -1.80
N ALA A 68 33.17 5.84 -2.75
CA ALA A 68 33.19 5.22 -4.07
C ALA A 68 32.95 6.27 -5.17
N GLU A 69 33.42 5.99 -6.39
CA GLU A 69 33.24 6.88 -7.54
C GLU A 69 31.80 6.91 -8.00
N ASP A 70 31.15 5.75 -8.04
CA ASP A 70 29.75 5.56 -8.39
C ASP A 70 29.06 4.61 -7.41
N VAL A 71 27.88 4.98 -6.92
CA VAL A 71 27.05 4.11 -6.06
C VAL A 71 25.62 4.00 -6.61
N PRO A 72 24.99 2.86 -6.43
CA PRO A 72 23.58 2.72 -6.78
C PRO A 72 22.70 3.59 -5.87
N VAL A 73 21.79 4.34 -6.47
CA VAL A 73 20.81 5.16 -5.76
C VAL A 73 19.37 4.82 -6.19
N ALA A 74 18.45 5.07 -5.28
CA ALA A 74 17.04 5.18 -5.57
C ALA A 74 16.72 6.66 -5.83
N VAL A 75 16.02 6.95 -6.93
CA VAL A 75 15.45 8.25 -7.23
C VAL A 75 13.95 8.10 -7.07
N ARG A 76 13.37 8.76 -6.08
CA ARG A 76 11.99 8.58 -5.68
C ARG A 76 11.31 9.90 -5.38
N SER A 77 10.02 9.96 -5.67
CA SER A 77 9.19 11.11 -5.37
C SER A 77 9.03 11.34 -3.87
N SER A 78 8.78 12.58 -3.55
CA SER A 78 8.31 13.05 -2.26
C SER A 78 7.32 14.18 -2.52
N ALA A 79 6.08 13.84 -2.77
CA ALA A 79 5.04 14.82 -3.07
C ALA A 79 4.56 15.52 -1.80
N ALA A 80 4.25 16.81 -1.92
CA ALA A 80 3.63 17.54 -0.82
C ALA A 80 2.30 16.86 -0.44
N GLY A 81 2.19 16.36 0.78
CA GLY A 81 1.02 15.62 1.28
C GLY A 81 1.07 14.11 1.09
N GLU A 82 2.12 13.54 0.48
CA GLU A 82 2.27 12.09 0.26
C GLU A 82 2.22 11.30 1.59
N ASP A 83 2.83 11.84 2.64
CA ASP A 83 2.85 11.24 3.98
C ASP A 83 1.98 12.04 4.96
N SER A 84 0.88 12.64 4.49
CA SER A 84 -0.02 13.37 5.38
C SER A 84 -0.80 12.41 6.27
N ARG A 85 -1.08 12.84 7.51
CA ARG A 85 -1.85 12.05 8.49
C ARG A 85 -3.24 11.63 8.01
N LYS A 86 -3.78 12.28 6.97
CA LYS A 86 -5.17 12.11 6.52
C LYS A 86 -5.34 11.32 5.22
N LYS A 87 -4.29 11.16 4.40
CA LYS A 87 -4.39 10.45 3.11
C LYS A 87 -3.04 9.82 2.76
N ALA A 88 -3.03 8.54 2.48
CA ALA A 88 -1.87 7.83 1.97
C ALA A 88 -1.81 7.93 0.44
N PHE A 89 -0.69 8.41 -0.07
CA PHE A 89 -0.41 8.52 -1.50
C PHE A 89 0.53 7.42 -1.99
N ALA A 90 0.52 6.28 -1.32
CA ALA A 90 1.45 5.20 -1.60
C ALA A 90 1.39 4.75 -3.08
N GLY A 91 2.53 4.81 -3.77
CA GLY A 91 2.68 4.29 -5.12
C GLY A 91 2.03 5.10 -6.24
N LEU A 92 1.69 6.38 -6.00
CA LEU A 92 1.12 7.24 -7.05
C LEU A 92 2.17 7.69 -8.07
N GLN A 93 3.37 7.99 -7.63
CA GLN A 93 4.50 8.34 -8.48
C GLN A 93 5.43 7.14 -8.66
N ASP A 94 6.36 7.29 -9.59
CA ASP A 94 7.31 6.24 -9.91
C ASP A 94 8.56 6.34 -9.02
N THR A 95 9.21 5.21 -8.78
CA THR A 95 10.51 5.12 -8.10
C THR A 95 11.49 4.41 -9.03
N TYR A 96 12.65 4.97 -9.22
CA TYR A 96 13.69 4.42 -10.09
C TYR A 96 14.82 3.87 -9.22
N LEU A 97 15.02 2.56 -9.26
CA LEU A 97 15.95 1.83 -8.41
C LEU A 97 17.24 1.47 -9.17
N ASN A 98 18.33 1.33 -8.44
CA ASN A 98 19.64 0.94 -8.96
C ASN A 98 20.12 1.83 -10.12
N ILE A 99 19.97 3.14 -9.93
CA ILE A 99 20.48 4.13 -10.86
C ILE A 99 21.92 4.43 -10.51
N VAL A 100 22.83 4.32 -11.48
CA VAL A 100 24.29 4.48 -11.31
C VAL A 100 24.83 5.43 -12.36
N GLY A 101 25.55 6.46 -11.93
CA GLY A 101 26.18 7.49 -12.77
C GLY A 101 25.36 8.77 -12.89
N GLU A 102 26.07 9.92 -12.90
CA GLU A 102 25.46 11.27 -12.85
C GLU A 102 24.39 11.50 -13.92
N ASP A 103 24.67 11.16 -15.17
CA ASP A 103 23.73 11.41 -16.28
C ASP A 103 22.44 10.61 -16.13
N LYS A 104 22.54 9.37 -15.65
CA LYS A 104 21.36 8.52 -15.40
C LYS A 104 20.55 9.01 -14.20
N VAL A 105 21.21 9.55 -13.18
CA VAL A 105 20.53 10.14 -12.02
C VAL A 105 19.75 11.38 -12.43
N VAL A 106 20.35 12.27 -13.24
CA VAL A 106 19.66 13.43 -13.82
C VAL A 106 18.46 12.99 -14.68
N GLN A 107 18.65 11.95 -15.50
CA GLN A 107 17.56 11.40 -16.31
C GLN A 107 16.44 10.81 -15.45
N ALA A 108 16.76 10.03 -14.42
CA ALA A 108 15.79 9.46 -13.49
C ALA A 108 15.05 10.57 -12.72
N TYR A 109 15.74 11.61 -12.29
CA TYR A 109 15.13 12.78 -11.70
C TYR A 109 14.08 13.42 -12.63
N HIS A 110 14.42 13.55 -13.91
CA HIS A 110 13.51 14.12 -14.90
C HIS A 110 12.28 13.24 -15.13
N TRP A 111 12.48 11.93 -15.20
CA TRP A 111 11.36 10.96 -15.27
C TRP A 111 10.46 11.04 -14.04
N ASP A 112 11.05 11.17 -12.85
CA ASP A 112 10.29 11.27 -11.61
C ASP A 112 9.44 12.56 -11.58
N CYS A 113 9.99 13.69 -12.03
CA CYS A 113 9.21 14.92 -12.21
C CYS A 113 8.01 14.74 -13.16
N ALA A 114 8.18 13.95 -14.24
CA ALA A 114 7.10 13.67 -15.16
C ALA A 114 6.05 12.71 -14.57
N SER A 115 6.46 11.83 -13.64
CA SER A 115 5.57 10.85 -12.98
C SER A 115 4.46 11.51 -12.15
N ALA A 116 4.65 12.76 -11.72
CA ALA A 116 3.60 13.55 -11.07
C ALA A 116 2.31 13.66 -11.90
N TYR A 117 2.41 13.44 -13.22
CA TYR A 117 1.32 13.47 -14.18
C TYR A 117 1.02 12.10 -14.78
N ASN A 118 1.47 11.00 -14.16
CA ASN A 118 1.08 9.66 -14.60
C ASN A 118 -0.43 9.44 -14.38
N LEU A 119 -0.97 8.41 -15.02
CA LEU A 119 -2.42 8.14 -14.98
C LEU A 119 -2.93 7.95 -13.55
N ARG A 120 -2.15 7.28 -12.69
CA ARG A 120 -2.49 7.04 -11.28
C ARG A 120 -2.66 8.34 -10.52
N SER A 121 -1.64 9.21 -10.56
CA SER A 121 -1.67 10.53 -9.91
C SER A 121 -2.82 11.40 -10.40
N MET A 122 -3.05 11.42 -11.73
CA MET A 122 -4.13 12.19 -12.32
C MET A 122 -5.52 11.65 -11.92
N THR A 123 -5.70 10.34 -11.92
CA THR A 123 -6.97 9.70 -11.51
C THR A 123 -7.26 9.97 -10.03
N TYR A 124 -6.28 9.77 -9.17
CA TYR A 124 -6.42 10.00 -7.74
C TYR A 124 -6.80 11.46 -7.41
N ARG A 125 -6.11 12.43 -8.01
CA ARG A 125 -6.42 13.86 -7.83
C ARG A 125 -7.83 14.20 -8.26
N ARG A 126 -8.27 13.68 -9.40
CA ARG A 126 -9.63 13.85 -9.90
C ARG A 126 -10.67 13.31 -8.91
N GLU A 127 -10.44 12.13 -8.39
CA GLU A 127 -11.33 11.51 -7.42
C GLU A 127 -11.38 12.30 -6.11
N ALA A 128 -10.23 12.74 -5.59
CA ALA A 128 -10.16 13.56 -4.39
C ALA A 128 -10.93 14.88 -4.53
N ILE A 129 -10.89 15.52 -5.71
CA ILE A 129 -11.70 16.72 -5.99
C ILE A 129 -13.19 16.38 -6.02
N ARG A 130 -13.57 15.27 -6.67
CA ARG A 130 -14.97 14.83 -6.75
C ARG A 130 -15.54 14.48 -5.38
N ASP A 131 -14.78 13.77 -4.58
CA ASP A 131 -15.15 13.43 -3.20
C ASP A 131 -15.40 14.70 -2.38
N GLY A 132 -14.52 15.71 -2.48
CA GLY A 132 -14.70 17.00 -1.83
C GLY A 132 -15.95 17.76 -2.31
N ILE A 133 -16.26 17.70 -3.60
CA ILE A 133 -17.49 18.30 -4.15
C ILE A 133 -18.73 17.56 -3.61
N THR A 134 -18.72 16.22 -3.64
CA THR A 134 -19.83 15.39 -3.14
C THR A 134 -20.07 15.63 -1.65
N GLN A 135 -18.99 15.76 -0.87
CA GLN A 135 -19.08 16.07 0.57
C GLN A 135 -19.66 17.48 0.80
N ALA A 136 -19.23 18.48 0.02
CA ALA A 136 -19.77 19.83 0.06
C ALA A 136 -21.28 19.85 -0.23
N GLU A 137 -21.72 19.12 -1.25
CA GLU A 137 -23.14 18.99 -1.59
C GLU A 137 -23.95 18.32 -0.47
N ALA A 138 -23.39 17.29 0.16
CA ALA A 138 -24.06 16.57 1.25
C ALA A 138 -24.16 17.36 2.55
N THR A 139 -23.19 18.23 2.84
CA THR A 139 -23.12 19.03 4.07
C THR A 139 -23.65 20.45 3.90
N GLY A 140 -23.79 20.94 2.67
CA GLY A 140 -24.10 22.32 2.35
C GLY A 140 -22.93 23.30 2.59
N ASP A 141 -21.72 22.78 2.77
CA ASP A 141 -20.48 23.54 2.99
C ASP A 141 -19.69 23.69 1.69
N GLU A 142 -19.93 24.79 0.99
CA GLU A 142 -19.25 25.09 -0.28
C GLU A 142 -17.73 25.27 -0.13
N GLU A 143 -17.23 25.63 1.06
CA GLU A 143 -15.78 25.78 1.28
C GLU A 143 -15.03 24.49 1.09
N LEU A 144 -15.63 23.33 1.41
CA LEU A 144 -15.04 22.01 1.19
C LEU A 144 -14.73 21.75 -0.29
N ALA A 145 -15.65 22.11 -1.19
CA ALA A 145 -15.42 21.96 -2.63
C ALA A 145 -14.32 22.90 -3.15
N VAL A 146 -14.28 24.12 -2.65
CA VAL A 146 -13.24 25.10 -3.00
C VAL A 146 -11.88 24.64 -2.50
N GLN A 147 -11.82 24.16 -1.25
CA GLN A 147 -10.59 23.65 -0.65
C GLN A 147 -10.09 22.43 -1.41
N ALA A 148 -10.93 21.44 -1.71
CA ALA A 148 -10.56 20.26 -2.48
C ALA A 148 -10.02 20.63 -3.87
N LYS A 149 -10.68 21.52 -4.59
CA LYS A 149 -10.21 22.02 -5.89
C LYS A 149 -8.84 22.69 -5.78
N LYS A 150 -8.60 23.49 -4.74
CA LYS A 150 -7.33 24.17 -4.52
C LYS A 150 -6.21 23.21 -4.12
N GLU A 151 -6.49 22.30 -3.19
CA GLU A 151 -5.51 21.34 -2.66
C GLU A 151 -5.06 20.34 -3.71
N TRP A 152 -6.01 19.88 -4.54
CA TRP A 152 -5.75 18.82 -5.53
C TRP A 152 -5.60 19.33 -6.96
N ALA A 153 -5.52 20.65 -7.13
CA ALA A 153 -5.28 21.24 -8.44
C ALA A 153 -3.97 20.74 -9.04
N ILE A 154 -4.06 20.25 -10.28
CA ILE A 154 -2.89 19.72 -11.01
C ILE A 154 -1.85 20.82 -11.25
N GLU A 155 -2.28 22.07 -11.44
CA GLU A 155 -1.41 23.23 -11.65
C GLU A 155 -0.54 23.55 -10.42
N GLN A 156 -0.94 23.08 -9.25
CA GLN A 156 -0.24 23.28 -7.98
C GLN A 156 0.54 22.03 -7.55
N THR A 157 0.72 21.06 -8.44
CA THR A 157 1.51 19.86 -8.14
C THR A 157 2.95 20.25 -7.82
N SER A 158 3.30 20.14 -6.54
CA SER A 158 4.68 20.26 -6.07
C SER A 158 5.23 18.88 -5.81
N LEU A 159 6.29 18.52 -6.53
CA LEU A 159 7.01 17.28 -6.33
C LEU A 159 8.44 17.61 -5.95
N SER A 160 8.91 17.07 -4.83
CA SER A 160 10.30 16.96 -4.50
C SER A 160 10.80 15.58 -4.91
N VAL A 161 12.07 15.46 -5.22
CA VAL A 161 12.70 14.19 -5.59
C VAL A 161 13.80 13.90 -4.57
N CYS A 162 13.74 12.72 -3.97
CA CYS A 162 14.74 12.21 -3.04
C CYS A 162 15.71 11.31 -3.80
N ILE A 163 17.00 11.58 -3.68
CA ILE A 163 18.07 10.71 -4.19
C ILE A 163 18.70 10.05 -2.96
N MET A 164 18.52 8.74 -2.83
CA MET A 164 18.91 7.99 -1.65
C MET A 164 19.85 6.85 -2.04
N ARG A 165 20.94 6.69 -1.29
CA ARG A 165 21.84 5.53 -1.46
C ARG A 165 21.06 4.23 -1.28
N MET A 166 21.25 3.27 -2.19
CA MET A 166 20.64 1.96 -2.07
C MET A 166 21.53 0.99 -1.28
N ILE A 167 20.88 0.19 -0.49
CA ILE A 167 21.46 -0.97 0.18
C ILE A 167 21.20 -2.20 -0.69
N ASN A 168 22.19 -3.08 -0.84
CA ASN A 168 22.01 -4.36 -1.53
C ASN A 168 21.50 -5.43 -0.55
N PRO A 169 20.21 -5.72 -0.54
CA PRO A 169 19.61 -6.53 0.50
C PRO A 169 19.70 -8.02 0.19
N VAL A 170 19.86 -8.82 1.26
CA VAL A 170 19.63 -10.27 1.23
C VAL A 170 18.14 -10.54 1.51
N VAL A 171 17.58 -9.83 2.48
CA VAL A 171 16.16 -9.91 2.89
C VAL A 171 15.64 -8.50 3.06
N SER A 172 14.40 -8.30 2.66
CA SER A 172 13.67 -7.04 2.85
C SER A 172 12.23 -7.30 3.20
N GLY A 173 11.56 -6.28 3.69
CA GLY A 173 10.16 -6.38 4.00
C GLY A 173 9.57 -5.09 4.53
N THR A 174 8.36 -5.23 5.05
CA THR A 174 7.61 -4.17 5.70
C THR A 174 7.28 -4.55 7.13
N ALA A 175 7.20 -3.56 8.01
CA ALA A 175 6.80 -3.78 9.40
C ALA A 175 5.88 -2.65 9.87
N PHE A 176 4.72 -3.04 10.40
CA PHE A 176 3.77 -2.11 11.01
C PHE A 176 3.91 -2.11 12.53
N ALA A 177 3.89 -0.92 13.14
CA ALA A 177 3.93 -0.74 14.59
C ALA A 177 2.64 -1.21 15.29
N ALA A 178 1.79 -1.95 14.61
CA ALA A 178 0.56 -2.56 15.11
C ALA A 178 0.12 -3.71 14.21
N ASP A 179 -0.82 -4.54 14.67
CA ASP A 179 -1.55 -5.42 13.78
C ASP A 179 -2.67 -4.63 13.08
N THR A 180 -2.46 -4.30 11.81
CA THR A 180 -3.42 -3.56 10.99
C THR A 180 -4.49 -4.47 10.37
N SER A 181 -4.37 -5.79 10.49
CA SER A 181 -5.30 -6.77 9.91
C SER A 181 -6.50 -7.08 10.82
N SER A 182 -6.44 -6.71 12.10
CA SER A 182 -7.48 -7.03 13.08
C SER A 182 -8.88 -6.48 12.80
N GLY A 183 -9.01 -5.52 11.89
CA GLY A 183 -10.29 -5.11 11.28
C GLY A 183 -11.35 -4.49 12.20
N CYS A 184 -11.04 -4.35 13.49
CA CYS A 184 -11.91 -3.71 14.47
C CYS A 184 -11.42 -2.29 14.67
N ARG A 185 -12.19 -1.29 14.26
CA ARG A 185 -11.91 0.11 14.57
C ARG A 185 -11.78 0.25 16.08
N GLY A 186 -10.69 0.85 16.53
CA GLY A 186 -10.42 1.07 17.96
C GLY A 186 -9.82 -0.12 18.72
N THR A 187 -9.52 -1.25 18.05
CA THR A 187 -8.86 -2.41 18.69
C THR A 187 -7.51 -2.74 18.07
N VAL A 188 -6.91 -1.79 17.36
CA VAL A 188 -5.56 -1.98 16.83
C VAL A 188 -4.59 -2.15 18.01
N ARG A 189 -3.95 -3.31 18.05
CA ARG A 189 -2.97 -3.62 19.10
C ARG A 189 -1.63 -3.01 18.72
N ASN A 190 -1.25 -1.95 19.40
CA ASN A 190 0.05 -1.29 19.25
C ASN A 190 1.18 -1.96 20.06
N ASP A 191 0.87 -3.01 20.81
CA ASP A 191 1.84 -3.90 21.46
C ASP A 191 2.26 -5.09 20.57
N LEU A 192 1.68 -5.20 19.37
CA LEU A 192 1.96 -6.25 18.41
C LEU A 192 2.50 -5.63 17.12
N VAL A 193 3.70 -6.01 16.72
CA VAL A 193 4.28 -5.63 15.42
C VAL A 193 4.03 -6.73 14.41
N SER A 194 3.46 -6.38 13.26
CA SER A 194 3.35 -7.31 12.14
C SER A 194 4.45 -7.05 11.12
N ILE A 195 5.13 -8.12 10.70
CA ILE A 195 6.27 -8.05 9.78
C ILE A 195 5.99 -8.98 8.61
N ASP A 196 6.14 -8.48 7.39
CA ASP A 196 6.13 -9.26 6.15
C ASP A 196 7.54 -9.21 5.55
N ALA A 197 8.14 -10.38 5.28
CA ALA A 197 9.53 -10.47 4.81
C ALA A 197 9.71 -11.44 3.65
N SER A 198 10.60 -11.08 2.72
CA SER A 198 10.99 -11.93 1.59
C SER A 198 12.45 -11.68 1.20
N TYR A 199 12.97 -12.52 0.31
CA TYR A 199 14.33 -12.39 -0.19
C TYR A 199 14.46 -11.25 -1.21
N GLY A 200 15.63 -10.61 -1.24
CA GLY A 200 15.98 -9.55 -2.19
C GLY A 200 15.37 -8.19 -1.83
N LEU A 201 15.09 -7.38 -2.83
CA LEU A 201 14.55 -6.01 -2.69
C LEU A 201 13.09 -6.02 -2.21
N GLY A 202 12.74 -5.05 -1.36
CA GLY A 202 11.40 -4.87 -0.78
C GLY A 202 10.28 -4.67 -1.81
N GLU A 203 10.63 -4.23 -3.03
CA GLU A 203 9.70 -4.08 -4.15
C GLU A 203 8.85 -5.34 -4.40
N ALA A 204 9.43 -6.55 -4.20
CA ALA A 204 8.70 -7.80 -4.34
C ALA A 204 7.57 -7.97 -3.31
N VAL A 205 7.76 -7.46 -2.08
CA VAL A 205 6.77 -7.52 -1.00
C VAL A 205 5.73 -6.43 -1.18
N VAL A 206 6.17 -5.18 -1.32
CA VAL A 206 5.29 -4.00 -1.46
C VAL A 206 4.44 -4.09 -2.73
N GLY A 207 5.03 -4.51 -3.85
CA GLY A 207 4.34 -4.72 -5.14
C GLY A 207 3.43 -5.96 -5.17
N GLY A 208 3.36 -6.75 -4.08
CA GLY A 208 2.54 -7.95 -4.01
C GLY A 208 2.94 -9.05 -5.00
N MET A 209 4.23 -9.07 -5.39
CA MET A 209 4.76 -10.04 -6.36
C MET A 209 4.91 -11.43 -5.74
N VAL A 210 5.10 -11.49 -4.44
CA VAL A 210 5.30 -12.71 -3.66
C VAL A 210 4.35 -12.76 -2.48
N THR A 211 4.08 -13.96 -1.96
CA THR A 211 3.49 -14.15 -0.64
C THR A 211 4.65 -14.23 0.36
N PRO A 212 4.88 -13.18 1.17
CA PRO A 212 6.01 -13.12 2.10
C PRO A 212 5.82 -14.03 3.31
N ASP A 213 6.90 -14.26 4.07
CA ASP A 213 6.77 -14.78 5.42
C ASP A 213 6.17 -13.71 6.31
N LYS A 214 5.26 -14.12 7.19
CA LYS A 214 4.64 -13.24 8.15
C LYS A 214 5.05 -13.57 9.56
N TYR A 215 5.39 -12.53 10.32
CA TYR A 215 5.74 -12.63 11.74
C TYR A 215 4.87 -11.67 12.52
N TYR A 216 4.35 -12.15 13.66
CA TYR A 216 3.75 -11.32 14.68
C TYR A 216 4.65 -11.31 15.90
N VAL A 217 5.09 -10.13 16.30
CA VAL A 217 6.03 -9.93 17.39
C VAL A 217 5.37 -9.12 18.48
N PHE A 218 5.19 -9.73 19.64
CA PHE A 218 4.64 -9.07 20.80
C PHE A 218 5.72 -8.23 21.49
N GLN A 219 5.41 -6.97 21.76
CA GLN A 219 6.31 -6.03 22.40
C GLN A 219 6.01 -5.95 23.91
N ARG A 220 7.04 -6.14 24.72
CA ARG A 220 7.00 -5.95 26.17
C ARG A 220 7.88 -4.78 26.56
N ASP A 221 7.78 -4.35 27.81
CA ASP A 221 8.67 -3.29 28.32
C ASP A 221 10.13 -3.74 28.42
N ASP A 222 10.37 -5.03 28.59
CA ASP A 222 11.68 -5.67 28.72
C ASP A 222 12.20 -6.34 27.44
N GLY A 223 11.42 -6.33 26.34
CA GLY A 223 11.85 -6.97 25.10
C GLY A 223 10.77 -7.13 24.05
N ALA A 224 11.06 -8.01 23.10
CA ALA A 224 10.15 -8.41 22.03
C ALA A 224 10.20 -9.94 21.89
N GLU A 225 9.10 -10.57 21.53
CA GLU A 225 8.96 -12.02 21.39
C GLU A 225 8.13 -12.36 20.16
N VAL A 226 8.65 -13.20 19.26
CA VAL A 226 7.89 -13.71 18.13
C VAL A 226 6.84 -14.70 18.64
N VAL A 227 5.57 -14.36 18.48
CA VAL A 227 4.43 -15.18 18.99
C VAL A 227 3.79 -16.02 17.91
N VAL A 228 3.78 -15.55 16.65
CA VAL A 228 3.23 -16.29 15.50
C VAL A 228 4.12 -16.04 14.29
N ARG A 229 4.24 -17.04 13.44
CA ARG A 229 4.85 -16.89 12.11
C ARG A 229 4.18 -17.82 11.10
N ASN A 230 4.00 -17.31 9.89
CA ASN A 230 3.42 -18.02 8.77
C ASN A 230 4.40 -18.01 7.60
N LEU A 231 4.71 -19.19 7.07
CA LEU A 231 5.66 -19.32 5.96
C LEU A 231 4.97 -18.94 4.64
N GLY A 232 5.57 -18.00 3.91
CA GLY A 232 5.13 -17.61 2.58
C GLY A 232 5.73 -18.47 1.46
N SER A 233 5.20 -18.34 0.26
CA SER A 233 5.68 -19.12 -0.88
C SER A 233 6.96 -18.58 -1.52
N LYS A 234 7.28 -17.31 -1.38
CA LYS A 234 8.52 -16.61 -1.79
C LYS A 234 9.28 -17.21 -2.99
N THR A 235 8.56 -17.59 -4.04
CA THR A 235 9.16 -18.29 -5.19
C THR A 235 10.04 -17.40 -6.05
N LYS A 236 9.88 -16.08 -5.93
CA LYS A 236 10.58 -15.08 -6.70
C LYS A 236 11.22 -14.03 -5.81
N LYS A 237 12.23 -13.35 -6.32
CA LYS A 237 12.85 -12.18 -5.68
C LYS A 237 13.32 -11.18 -6.73
N ILE A 238 13.39 -9.92 -6.33
CA ILE A 238 13.95 -8.83 -7.14
C ILE A 238 15.38 -8.56 -6.66
N ILE A 239 16.28 -8.42 -7.60
CA ILE A 239 17.70 -8.10 -7.35
C ILE A 239 18.15 -6.96 -8.26
N TYR A 240 19.31 -6.38 -7.98
CA TYR A 240 19.94 -5.44 -8.90
C TYR A 240 20.28 -6.11 -10.23
N ASP A 241 20.03 -5.42 -11.34
CA ASP A 241 20.59 -5.78 -12.63
C ASP A 241 21.96 -5.10 -12.80
N ALA A 242 22.94 -5.83 -13.28
CA ALA A 242 24.29 -5.29 -13.55
C ALA A 242 24.29 -4.16 -14.60
N LYS A 243 23.24 -4.07 -15.43
CA LYS A 243 23.06 -3.02 -16.44
C LYS A 243 22.37 -1.77 -15.91
N GLY A 244 21.99 -1.73 -14.63
CA GLY A 244 21.15 -0.74 -14.00
C GLY A 244 19.69 -1.20 -13.94
N GLY A 245 18.93 -0.62 -12.99
CA GLY A 245 17.58 -1.08 -12.68
C GLY A 245 17.55 -2.39 -11.89
N THR A 246 16.38 -2.99 -11.83
CA THR A 246 16.12 -4.24 -11.09
C THR A 246 15.66 -5.35 -12.04
N LYS A 247 15.80 -6.59 -11.60
CA LYS A 247 15.28 -7.75 -12.31
C LYS A 247 14.72 -8.79 -11.38
N GLU A 248 13.70 -9.48 -11.86
CA GLU A 248 13.10 -10.62 -11.20
C GLU A 248 13.89 -11.88 -11.49
N ILE A 249 14.10 -12.70 -10.46
CA ILE A 249 14.68 -14.04 -10.58
C ILE A 249 13.96 -15.00 -9.64
N ASP A 250 14.03 -16.30 -9.94
CA ASP A 250 13.50 -17.32 -9.05
C ASP A 250 14.38 -17.46 -7.79
N VAL A 251 13.75 -17.74 -6.67
CA VAL A 251 14.42 -18.12 -5.42
C VAL A 251 14.88 -19.57 -5.54
N ASP A 252 16.07 -19.89 -5.00
CA ASP A 252 16.55 -21.27 -4.96
C ASP A 252 15.52 -22.18 -4.27
N LYS A 253 15.25 -23.35 -4.87
CA LYS A 253 14.25 -24.31 -4.35
C LYS A 253 14.55 -24.74 -2.90
N ASN A 254 15.80 -24.72 -2.48
CA ASN A 254 16.21 -25.03 -1.11
C ASN A 254 15.88 -23.91 -0.12
N ASP A 255 15.67 -22.67 -0.60
CA ASP A 255 15.42 -21.50 0.22
C ASP A 255 13.94 -21.11 0.27
N VAL A 256 13.13 -21.50 -0.71
CA VAL A 256 11.69 -21.21 -0.76
C VAL A 256 10.96 -21.60 0.54
N ASN A 257 11.32 -22.77 1.11
CA ASN A 257 10.73 -23.30 2.33
C ASN A 257 11.49 -22.93 3.61
N LYS A 258 12.47 -22.03 3.54
CA LYS A 258 13.16 -21.49 4.70
C LYS A 258 12.56 -20.15 5.09
N TRP A 259 12.64 -19.83 6.37
CA TRP A 259 12.28 -18.51 6.88
C TRP A 259 13.23 -17.45 6.34
N ALA A 260 12.70 -16.34 5.84
CA ALA A 260 13.49 -15.21 5.35
C ALA A 260 14.22 -14.51 6.51
N LEU A 261 13.60 -14.44 7.69
CA LEU A 261 14.20 -13.88 8.90
C LEU A 261 14.38 -14.95 9.97
N SER A 262 15.45 -14.83 10.74
CA SER A 262 15.57 -15.50 12.03
C SER A 262 14.63 -14.88 13.06
N ILE A 263 14.38 -15.59 14.17
CA ILE A 263 13.57 -15.06 15.29
C ILE A 263 14.21 -13.78 15.83
N THR A 264 15.52 -13.77 16.06
CA THR A 264 16.25 -12.62 16.57
C THR A 264 16.13 -11.41 15.64
N GLN A 265 16.25 -11.60 14.34
CA GLN A 265 16.08 -10.50 13.35
C GLN A 265 14.67 -9.93 13.39
N ALA A 266 13.62 -10.76 13.50
CA ALA A 266 12.25 -10.28 13.62
C ALA A 266 12.02 -9.48 14.93
N GLU A 267 12.60 -9.95 16.04
CA GLU A 267 12.55 -9.23 17.32
C GLU A 267 13.30 -7.90 17.28
N ASP A 268 14.44 -7.84 16.60
CA ASP A 268 15.22 -6.60 16.47
C ASP A 268 14.51 -5.58 15.57
N ILE A 269 13.85 -6.02 14.50
CA ILE A 269 12.95 -5.17 13.71
C ILE A 269 11.87 -4.58 14.62
N ALA A 270 11.18 -5.41 15.41
CA ALA A 270 10.10 -4.94 16.27
C ALA A 270 10.56 -3.92 17.32
N LYS A 271 11.73 -4.13 17.93
CA LYS A 271 12.34 -3.16 18.86
C LYS A 271 12.61 -1.82 18.16
N ALA A 272 13.18 -1.86 16.96
CA ALA A 272 13.49 -0.66 16.18
C ALA A 272 12.22 0.07 15.74
N VAL A 273 11.19 -0.63 15.27
CA VAL A 273 9.88 -0.07 14.91
C VAL A 273 9.24 0.64 16.12
N ARG A 274 9.36 0.08 17.32
CA ARG A 274 8.89 0.76 18.56
C ARG A 274 9.64 2.06 18.84
N ILE A 275 10.95 2.10 18.58
CA ILE A 275 11.75 3.33 18.74
C ILE A 275 11.28 4.38 17.73
N ILE A 276 11.09 3.97 16.48
CA ILE A 276 10.58 4.85 15.42
C ILE A 276 9.19 5.37 15.80
N SER A 277 8.26 4.50 16.20
CA SER A 277 6.91 4.88 16.63
C SER A 277 6.95 5.92 17.74
N LYS A 278 7.78 5.71 18.77
CA LYS A 278 7.94 6.68 19.89
C LYS A 278 8.50 8.02 19.40
N ALA A 279 9.44 8.02 18.47
CA ALA A 279 10.02 9.25 17.91
C ALA A 279 8.96 10.07 17.13
N TYR A 280 7.96 9.40 16.55
CA TYR A 280 6.81 10.02 15.89
C TYR A 280 5.59 10.25 16.81
N GLY A 281 5.80 10.31 18.13
CA GLY A 281 4.73 10.58 19.09
C GLY A 281 3.83 9.37 19.38
N SER A 282 4.38 8.17 19.32
CA SER A 282 3.69 6.89 19.52
C SER A 282 2.61 6.59 18.47
N MET A 283 2.84 7.06 17.23
CA MET A 283 1.99 6.74 16.10
C MET A 283 2.20 5.29 15.64
N ILE A 284 1.16 4.72 15.05
CA ILE A 284 1.30 3.49 14.27
C ILE A 284 2.10 3.86 13.02
N MET A 285 3.24 3.18 12.85
CA MET A 285 4.15 3.42 11.74
C MET A 285 4.08 2.27 10.74
N ASP A 286 4.09 2.62 9.46
CA ASP A 286 4.40 1.76 8.33
C ASP A 286 5.87 1.96 7.98
N THR A 287 6.65 0.89 8.04
CA THR A 287 8.10 0.96 7.83
C THR A 287 8.55 -0.06 6.79
N GLU A 288 9.53 0.32 5.97
CA GLU A 288 10.24 -0.59 5.08
C GLU A 288 11.65 -0.81 5.61
N PHE A 289 12.07 -2.07 5.68
CA PHE A 289 13.38 -2.47 6.19
C PHE A 289 14.10 -3.40 5.24
N CYS A 290 15.41 -3.54 5.43
CA CYS A 290 16.20 -4.60 4.81
C CYS A 290 17.38 -5.00 5.69
N PHE A 291 17.88 -6.24 5.46
CA PHE A 291 19.15 -6.73 5.95
C PHE A 291 20.13 -6.87 4.79
N ASP A 292 21.31 -6.32 4.94
CA ASP A 292 22.40 -6.51 3.99
C ASP A 292 23.16 -7.85 4.18
N ALA A 293 24.20 -8.08 3.38
CA ALA A 293 25.01 -9.29 3.48
C ALA A 293 25.83 -9.40 4.79
N ASN A 294 25.96 -8.31 5.54
CA ASN A 294 26.62 -8.28 6.84
C ASN A 294 25.63 -8.47 8.00
N GLU A 295 24.38 -8.79 7.69
CA GLU A 295 23.26 -8.89 8.65
C GLU A 295 22.95 -7.57 9.36
N GLU A 296 23.32 -6.42 8.76
CA GLU A 296 23.00 -5.10 9.30
C GLU A 296 21.57 -4.72 8.91
N LEU A 297 20.78 -4.27 9.91
CA LEU A 297 19.41 -3.83 9.74
C LEU A 297 19.37 -2.36 9.30
N TRP A 298 18.70 -2.10 8.18
CA TRP A 298 18.46 -0.79 7.62
C TRP A 298 16.96 -0.51 7.51
N PHE A 299 16.54 0.70 7.88
CA PHE A 299 15.21 1.20 7.56
C PHE A 299 15.33 2.16 6.38
N VAL A 300 14.58 1.86 5.32
CA VAL A 300 14.63 2.62 4.06
C VAL A 300 13.45 3.56 3.89
N GLN A 301 12.37 3.34 4.65
CA GLN A 301 11.22 4.24 4.77
C GLN A 301 10.55 4.08 6.13
N ALA A 302 9.99 5.18 6.65
CA ALA A 302 9.09 5.17 7.79
C ALA A 302 8.05 6.28 7.59
N ARG A 303 6.78 5.94 7.69
CA ARG A 303 5.67 6.89 7.57
C ARG A 303 4.56 6.54 8.57
N PRO A 304 3.78 7.53 9.04
CA PRO A 304 2.58 7.24 9.81
C PRO A 304 1.58 6.43 8.96
N GLU A 305 1.03 5.39 9.54
CA GLU A 305 -0.12 4.72 8.95
C GLU A 305 -1.34 5.63 9.08
N THR A 306 -2.07 5.87 7.99
CA THR A 306 -3.03 6.96 7.94
C THR A 306 -4.36 6.61 8.59
N ARG A 307 -4.92 5.45 8.26
CA ARG A 307 -6.27 5.05 8.66
C ARG A 307 -6.41 4.83 10.17
N TRP A 308 -5.51 4.03 10.75
CA TRP A 308 -5.61 3.66 12.15
C TRP A 308 -5.20 4.80 13.08
N ASN A 309 -4.25 5.64 12.67
CA ASN A 309 -3.91 6.84 13.45
C ASN A 309 -5.08 7.83 13.48
N GLU A 310 -5.78 8.03 12.36
CA GLU A 310 -6.98 8.89 12.32
C GLU A 310 -8.11 8.31 13.20
N GLU A 311 -8.37 7.01 13.12
CA GLU A 311 -9.38 6.35 13.95
C GLU A 311 -9.06 6.46 15.44
N LEU A 312 -7.78 6.32 15.83
CA LEU A 312 -7.35 6.47 17.23
C LEU A 312 -7.46 7.92 17.73
N GLU A 313 -7.20 8.92 16.87
CA GLU A 313 -7.39 10.34 17.22
C GLU A 313 -8.86 10.69 17.42
N LEU A 314 -9.74 10.23 16.52
CA LEU A 314 -11.17 10.55 16.55
C LEU A 314 -11.90 9.79 17.68
N HIS A 315 -11.46 8.57 17.98
CA HIS A 315 -12.17 7.65 18.88
C HIS A 315 -11.25 6.91 19.84
N PRO A 316 -10.49 7.62 20.69
CA PRO A 316 -9.45 7.01 21.52
C PRO A 316 -9.96 5.96 22.53
N HIS A 317 -11.27 5.95 22.80
CA HIS A 317 -11.90 5.06 23.79
C HIS A 317 -13.11 4.29 23.23
N THR A 318 -13.34 4.34 21.91
CA THR A 318 -14.51 3.74 21.31
C THR A 318 -14.12 2.66 20.32
N ILE A 319 -14.64 1.46 20.51
CA ILE A 319 -14.52 0.37 19.56
C ILE A 319 -15.73 0.45 18.62
N PHE A 320 -15.49 0.67 17.35
CA PHE A 320 -16.51 0.55 16.31
C PHE A 320 -16.37 -0.79 15.61
N MET A 321 -17.41 -1.58 15.68
CA MET A 321 -17.50 -2.86 14.97
C MET A 321 -18.78 -2.83 14.13
N ARG A 322 -18.65 -2.47 12.84
CA ARG A 322 -19.75 -2.64 11.89
C ARG A 322 -19.19 -3.28 10.63
N ARG A 323 -19.54 -4.51 10.38
CA ARG A 323 -19.16 -5.22 9.18
C ARG A 323 -20.21 -6.26 8.82
N LEU A 324 -20.27 -6.62 7.56
CA LEU A 324 -21.02 -7.77 7.12
C LEU A 324 -20.19 -9.03 7.43
N GLU A 325 -20.82 -10.04 7.97
CA GLU A 325 -20.25 -11.36 8.20
C GLU A 325 -21.12 -12.42 7.57
N VAL A 326 -20.51 -13.53 7.17
CA VAL A 326 -21.24 -14.69 6.67
C VAL A 326 -21.93 -15.39 7.84
N ASP A 327 -23.22 -15.76 7.68
CA ASP A 327 -23.93 -16.56 8.68
C ASP A 327 -23.17 -17.87 8.96
N GLU A 328 -22.88 -18.14 10.23
CA GLU A 328 -22.04 -19.28 10.62
C GLU A 328 -22.63 -20.63 10.18
N LYS A 329 -23.94 -20.80 10.35
CA LYS A 329 -24.63 -22.06 9.98
C LYS A 329 -24.66 -22.24 8.48
N ALA A 330 -24.72 -21.15 7.72
CA ALA A 330 -24.63 -21.18 6.27
C ALA A 330 -23.18 -21.51 5.82
N ALA A 331 -22.20 -20.89 6.45
CA ALA A 331 -20.77 -21.12 6.15
C ALA A 331 -20.34 -22.57 6.43
N GLU A 332 -20.83 -23.20 7.51
CA GLU A 332 -20.52 -24.60 7.84
C GLU A 332 -21.02 -25.60 6.79
N LYS A 333 -22.07 -25.25 6.06
CA LYS A 333 -22.70 -26.13 5.04
C LYS A 333 -22.26 -25.77 3.62
N ALA A 334 -21.63 -24.63 3.43
CA ALA A 334 -21.27 -24.14 2.13
C ALA A 334 -19.99 -24.79 1.59
N GLU A 335 -19.92 -24.93 0.28
CA GLU A 335 -18.72 -25.38 -0.41
C GLU A 335 -17.66 -24.28 -0.39
N VAL A 336 -16.53 -24.52 0.28
CA VAL A 336 -15.33 -23.66 0.20
C VAL A 336 -14.62 -23.97 -1.10
N ILE A 337 -14.54 -23.00 -2.00
CA ILE A 337 -13.90 -23.14 -3.32
C ILE A 337 -12.47 -22.64 -3.36
N LEU A 338 -12.16 -21.62 -2.53
CA LEU A 338 -10.81 -21.08 -2.38
C LEU A 338 -10.56 -20.69 -0.92
N GLU A 339 -9.31 -20.79 -0.51
CA GLU A 339 -8.80 -20.30 0.77
C GLU A 339 -7.56 -19.43 0.54
N GLY A 340 -7.35 -18.43 1.37
CA GLY A 340 -6.21 -17.52 1.33
C GLY A 340 -6.10 -16.75 2.64
N ASN A 341 -5.30 -15.69 2.62
CA ASN A 341 -5.18 -14.79 3.76
C ASN A 341 -6.32 -13.77 3.77
N GLY A 342 -7.05 -13.67 4.88
CA GLY A 342 -8.06 -12.65 5.11
C GLY A 342 -7.42 -11.30 5.36
N ALA A 343 -7.12 -10.57 4.31
CA ALA A 343 -6.36 -9.32 4.37
C ALA A 343 -7.19 -8.10 4.81
N SER A 344 -8.48 -8.13 4.58
CA SER A 344 -9.44 -7.14 5.07
C SER A 344 -10.71 -7.86 5.49
N ARG A 345 -11.07 -7.71 6.76
CA ARG A 345 -12.19 -8.42 7.39
C ARG A 345 -13.54 -7.98 6.87
N GLY A 346 -14.53 -8.84 7.11
CA GLY A 346 -15.90 -8.68 6.67
C GLY A 346 -16.26 -9.66 5.56
N ALA A 347 -17.45 -9.49 5.01
CA ALA A 347 -17.93 -10.31 3.91
C ALA A 347 -18.45 -9.46 2.76
N GLY A 348 -18.22 -9.91 1.53
CA GLY A 348 -18.80 -9.36 0.32
C GLY A 348 -19.25 -10.46 -0.61
N GLN A 349 -20.25 -10.18 -1.43
CA GLN A 349 -20.77 -11.17 -2.37
C GLN A 349 -21.14 -10.53 -3.70
N GLY A 350 -21.08 -11.29 -4.77
CA GLY A 350 -21.39 -10.82 -6.11
C GLY A 350 -20.79 -11.70 -7.20
N THR A 351 -20.81 -11.19 -8.42
CA THR A 351 -20.25 -11.88 -9.59
C THR A 351 -18.75 -11.59 -9.68
N VAL A 352 -17.95 -12.63 -9.81
CA VAL A 352 -16.50 -12.50 -9.99
C VAL A 352 -16.18 -11.88 -11.34
N ARG A 353 -15.33 -10.89 -11.37
CA ARG A 353 -14.73 -10.30 -12.57
C ARG A 353 -13.23 -10.43 -12.49
N PHE A 354 -12.70 -11.40 -13.24
CA PHE A 354 -11.26 -11.62 -13.30
C PHE A 354 -10.60 -10.63 -14.25
N LEU A 355 -9.67 -9.84 -13.74
CA LEU A 355 -8.89 -8.86 -14.50
C LEU A 355 -7.47 -9.35 -14.73
N ARG A 356 -7.02 -9.29 -15.98
CA ARG A 356 -5.61 -9.55 -16.33
C ARG A 356 -4.74 -8.31 -16.18
N SER A 357 -5.35 -7.15 -16.28
CA SER A 357 -4.70 -5.85 -16.09
C SER A 357 -5.75 -4.75 -15.85
N ALA A 358 -5.31 -3.57 -15.43
CA ALA A 358 -6.16 -2.39 -15.26
C ALA A 358 -6.86 -1.93 -16.57
N LEU A 359 -6.42 -2.40 -17.72
CA LEU A 359 -7.10 -2.11 -19.02
C LEU A 359 -8.51 -2.72 -19.10
N GLU A 360 -8.81 -3.71 -18.27
CA GLU A 360 -10.08 -4.42 -18.25
C GLU A 360 -11.05 -3.92 -17.15
N LEU A 361 -10.75 -2.78 -16.51
CA LEU A 361 -11.56 -2.21 -15.43
C LEU A 361 -13.03 -1.98 -15.79
N ASN A 362 -13.33 -1.77 -17.05
CA ASN A 362 -14.70 -1.63 -17.55
C ASN A 362 -15.57 -2.87 -17.37
N LYS A 363 -14.99 -4.02 -17.03
CA LYS A 363 -15.72 -5.25 -16.71
C LYS A 363 -16.31 -5.24 -15.29
N VAL A 364 -15.77 -4.42 -14.38
CA VAL A 364 -16.17 -4.40 -12.96
C VAL A 364 -17.29 -3.40 -12.77
N GLY A 365 -18.45 -3.90 -12.39
CA GLY A 365 -19.61 -3.11 -12.00
C GLY A 365 -19.73 -2.96 -10.48
N LYS A 366 -20.67 -2.10 -10.05
CA LYS A 366 -20.96 -1.92 -8.63
C LYS A 366 -21.50 -3.23 -8.02
N GLY A 367 -20.85 -3.71 -6.96
CA GLY A 367 -21.24 -4.94 -6.27
C GLY A 367 -20.62 -6.20 -6.85
N ASP A 368 -19.84 -6.13 -7.94
CA ASP A 368 -19.06 -7.27 -8.42
C ASP A 368 -17.88 -7.56 -7.47
N ILE A 369 -17.28 -8.72 -7.60
CA ILE A 369 -16.05 -9.10 -6.91
C ILE A 369 -14.89 -8.94 -7.90
N LEU A 370 -13.96 -8.05 -7.59
CA LEU A 370 -12.75 -7.89 -8.39
C LEU A 370 -11.76 -9.01 -8.05
N ALA A 371 -11.41 -9.81 -9.05
CA ALA A 371 -10.41 -10.86 -8.93
C ALA A 371 -9.24 -10.59 -9.88
N ALA A 372 -8.01 -10.81 -9.41
CA ALA A 372 -6.81 -10.66 -10.21
C ALA A 372 -5.70 -11.58 -9.72
N GLU A 373 -4.70 -11.84 -10.56
CA GLU A 373 -3.49 -12.51 -10.09
C GLU A 373 -2.80 -11.67 -8.99
N ARG A 374 -2.67 -10.38 -9.25
CA ARG A 374 -2.25 -9.35 -8.29
C ARG A 374 -2.93 -8.04 -8.65
N THR A 375 -3.17 -7.19 -7.68
CA THR A 375 -3.66 -5.84 -7.97
C THR A 375 -2.49 -4.87 -8.13
N ASP A 376 -2.72 -3.83 -8.89
CA ASP A 376 -1.83 -2.68 -9.01
C ASP A 376 -2.60 -1.38 -8.74
N PRO A 377 -1.91 -0.24 -8.50
CA PRO A 377 -2.57 1.03 -8.22
C PRO A 377 -3.53 1.51 -9.29
N ASP A 378 -3.34 1.11 -10.55
CA ASP A 378 -4.24 1.47 -11.64
C ASP A 378 -5.59 0.74 -11.55
N MET A 379 -5.71 -0.30 -10.69
CA MET A 379 -6.96 -1.03 -10.45
C MET A 379 -7.85 -0.40 -9.35
N VAL A 380 -7.38 0.61 -8.62
CA VAL A 380 -8.11 1.24 -7.51
C VAL A 380 -9.53 1.70 -7.91
N PRO A 381 -9.78 2.30 -9.09
CA PRO A 381 -11.13 2.68 -9.49
C PRO A 381 -12.12 1.49 -9.53
N GLY A 382 -11.65 0.32 -9.97
CA GLY A 382 -12.46 -0.91 -9.94
C GLY A 382 -12.63 -1.46 -8.53
N MET A 383 -11.59 -1.37 -7.70
CA MET A 383 -11.66 -1.82 -6.30
C MET A 383 -12.71 -1.03 -5.50
N ARG A 384 -12.86 0.27 -5.73
CA ARG A 384 -13.85 1.13 -5.05
C ARG A 384 -15.31 0.74 -5.27
N VAL A 385 -15.64 0.15 -6.41
CA VAL A 385 -17.01 -0.24 -6.75
C VAL A 385 -17.30 -1.71 -6.46
N ALA A 386 -16.26 -2.49 -6.22
CA ALA A 386 -16.35 -3.91 -5.90
C ALA A 386 -16.91 -4.15 -4.49
N SER A 387 -17.60 -5.27 -4.30
CA SER A 387 -18.07 -5.74 -2.99
C SER A 387 -17.00 -6.49 -2.20
N ALA A 388 -16.06 -7.12 -2.89
CA ALA A 388 -14.89 -7.78 -2.30
C ALA A 388 -13.75 -7.88 -3.32
N ILE A 389 -12.55 -8.17 -2.81
CA ILE A 389 -11.31 -8.30 -3.59
C ILE A 389 -10.74 -9.70 -3.41
N LEU A 390 -10.32 -10.31 -4.51
CA LEU A 390 -9.59 -11.58 -4.54
C LEU A 390 -8.25 -11.39 -5.27
N ALA A 391 -7.16 -11.78 -4.63
CA ALA A 391 -5.84 -11.77 -5.28
C ALA A 391 -5.12 -13.12 -5.08
N ASP A 392 -4.56 -13.64 -6.16
CA ASP A 392 -3.85 -14.93 -6.12
C ASP A 392 -2.54 -14.81 -5.35
N VAL A 393 -1.82 -13.72 -5.54
CA VAL A 393 -0.52 -13.45 -4.93
C VAL A 393 -0.62 -12.18 -4.06
N GLY A 394 0.13 -12.16 -2.96
CA GLY A 394 0.28 -11.02 -2.07
C GLY A 394 0.22 -11.40 -0.59
N GLY A 395 0.77 -10.56 0.24
CA GLY A 395 0.69 -10.61 1.71
C GLY A 395 -0.10 -9.42 2.26
N ASP A 396 -0.18 -9.28 3.58
CA ASP A 396 -0.97 -8.23 4.25
C ASP A 396 -0.48 -6.80 4.02
N THR A 397 0.72 -6.65 3.51
CA THR A 397 1.32 -5.37 3.14
C THR A 397 1.32 -5.12 1.63
N SER A 398 0.74 -6.05 0.85
CA SER A 398 0.57 -5.84 -0.59
C SER A 398 -0.43 -4.73 -0.89
N HIS A 399 -0.34 -4.16 -2.09
CA HIS A 399 -1.26 -3.15 -2.58
C HIS A 399 -2.74 -3.59 -2.42
N ALA A 400 -3.06 -4.85 -2.75
CA ALA A 400 -4.41 -5.40 -2.57
C ALA A 400 -4.88 -5.29 -1.11
N ALA A 401 -4.03 -5.68 -0.16
CA ALA A 401 -4.36 -5.68 1.26
C ALA A 401 -4.55 -4.25 1.81
N ILE A 402 -3.57 -3.37 1.55
CA ILE A 402 -3.60 -1.98 2.04
C ILE A 402 -4.84 -1.27 1.50
N THR A 403 -5.03 -1.29 0.19
CA THR A 403 -6.14 -0.59 -0.46
C THR A 403 -7.50 -1.17 -0.03
N SER A 404 -7.62 -2.49 0.13
CA SER A 404 -8.89 -3.09 0.59
C SER A 404 -9.25 -2.63 2.01
N ARG A 405 -8.27 -2.52 2.91
CA ARG A 405 -8.46 -1.98 4.27
C ARG A 405 -8.84 -0.51 4.25
N GLU A 406 -8.16 0.31 3.45
CA GLU A 406 -8.48 1.73 3.28
C GLU A 406 -9.91 1.95 2.77
N LEU A 407 -10.34 1.14 1.82
CA LEU A 407 -11.68 1.18 1.25
C LEU A 407 -12.74 0.52 2.15
N GLY A 408 -12.33 -0.24 3.19
CA GLY A 408 -13.24 -1.00 4.05
C GLY A 408 -13.93 -2.16 3.33
N ILE A 409 -13.30 -2.74 2.32
CA ILE A 409 -13.83 -3.81 1.47
C ILE A 409 -13.23 -5.14 1.88
N ALA A 410 -14.04 -6.20 2.01
CA ALA A 410 -13.55 -7.54 2.34
C ALA A 410 -12.54 -8.03 1.29
N ALA A 411 -11.44 -8.67 1.75
CA ALA A 411 -10.43 -9.17 0.84
C ALA A 411 -9.82 -10.49 1.29
N VAL A 412 -9.64 -11.39 0.32
CA VAL A 412 -8.89 -12.64 0.46
C VAL A 412 -7.75 -12.63 -0.57
N ILE A 413 -6.52 -12.75 -0.09
CA ILE A 413 -5.31 -12.66 -0.91
C ILE A 413 -4.37 -13.84 -0.65
N GLY A 414 -3.35 -14.01 -1.51
CA GLY A 414 -2.41 -15.11 -1.37
C GLY A 414 -3.07 -16.48 -1.58
N ILE A 415 -4.04 -16.54 -2.46
CA ILE A 415 -4.86 -17.75 -2.74
C ILE A 415 -4.00 -18.86 -3.35
N GLN A 416 -3.01 -18.52 -4.18
CA GLN A 416 -2.06 -19.44 -4.84
C GLN A 416 -2.74 -20.52 -5.71
N ARG A 417 -3.87 -20.17 -6.33
CA ARG A 417 -4.66 -21.03 -7.23
C ARG A 417 -5.21 -20.22 -8.40
N ASN A 418 -4.33 -19.56 -9.14
CA ASN A 418 -4.69 -18.62 -10.19
C ASN A 418 -5.65 -19.20 -11.24
N GLU A 419 -5.45 -20.45 -11.66
CA GLU A 419 -6.33 -21.07 -12.64
C GLU A 419 -7.75 -21.28 -12.12
N THR A 420 -7.88 -21.69 -10.84
CA THR A 420 -9.18 -21.80 -10.18
C THR A 420 -9.84 -20.42 -10.04
N LEU A 421 -9.06 -19.41 -9.65
CA LEU A 421 -9.55 -18.03 -9.51
C LEU A 421 -10.05 -17.48 -10.86
N ARG A 422 -9.32 -17.73 -11.95
CA ARG A 422 -9.74 -17.38 -13.33
C ARG A 422 -11.01 -18.09 -13.77
N ALA A 423 -11.15 -19.35 -13.39
CA ALA A 423 -12.32 -20.14 -13.75
C ALA A 423 -13.61 -19.68 -13.03
N LEU A 424 -13.48 -18.84 -12.00
CA LEU A 424 -14.64 -18.22 -11.33
C LEU A 424 -15.19 -17.00 -12.07
N ASP A 425 -14.53 -16.50 -13.11
CA ASP A 425 -15.02 -15.33 -13.86
C ASP A 425 -16.48 -15.54 -14.32
N GLY A 426 -17.34 -14.59 -13.98
CA GLY A 426 -18.77 -14.63 -14.25
C GLY A 426 -19.60 -15.49 -13.27
N GLN A 427 -19.00 -16.14 -12.27
CA GLN A 427 -19.70 -16.92 -11.25
C GLN A 427 -20.03 -16.06 -10.03
N GLU A 428 -21.13 -16.37 -9.37
CA GLU A 428 -21.50 -15.76 -8.09
C GLU A 428 -20.83 -16.48 -6.93
N VAL A 429 -20.19 -15.70 -6.05
CA VAL A 429 -19.50 -16.21 -4.86
C VAL A 429 -19.72 -15.30 -3.66
N THR A 430 -19.45 -15.84 -2.48
CA THR A 430 -19.35 -15.08 -1.23
C THR A 430 -17.91 -15.12 -0.74
N VAL A 431 -17.34 -13.96 -0.49
CA VAL A 431 -15.99 -13.76 0.02
C VAL A 431 -16.07 -13.46 1.52
N ASP A 432 -15.43 -14.29 2.33
CA ASP A 432 -15.28 -14.11 3.77
C ASP A 432 -13.84 -13.67 4.07
N GLY A 433 -13.63 -12.37 4.11
CA GLY A 433 -12.34 -11.77 4.44
C GLY A 433 -11.93 -11.96 5.90
N THR A 434 -12.88 -12.30 6.78
CA THR A 434 -12.59 -12.60 8.19
C THR A 434 -11.96 -13.98 8.37
N ARG A 435 -12.46 -15.00 7.61
CA ARG A 435 -11.95 -16.37 7.67
C ARG A 435 -10.96 -16.70 6.55
N GLY A 436 -10.74 -15.78 5.60
CA GLY A 436 -9.89 -16.03 4.44
C GLY A 436 -10.46 -17.07 3.47
N ARG A 437 -11.79 -17.12 3.31
CA ARG A 437 -12.49 -18.14 2.52
C ARG A 437 -13.37 -17.56 1.43
N VAL A 438 -13.50 -18.30 0.35
CA VAL A 438 -14.44 -18.00 -0.74
C VAL A 438 -15.40 -19.19 -0.86
N TYR A 439 -16.69 -18.89 -0.80
CA TYR A 439 -17.76 -19.88 -0.87
C TYR A 439 -18.49 -19.79 -2.20
N ARG A 440 -18.96 -20.93 -2.69
CA ARG A 440 -19.80 -20.98 -3.90
C ARG A 440 -21.17 -20.37 -3.63
N GLY A 441 -21.63 -19.49 -4.52
CA GLY A 441 -22.94 -18.87 -4.47
C GLY A 441 -23.06 -17.74 -3.44
N LEU A 442 -24.25 -17.22 -3.30
CA LEU A 442 -24.57 -16.11 -2.40
C LEU A 442 -25.07 -16.65 -1.06
N LEU A 443 -24.31 -16.48 -0.01
CA LEU A 443 -24.67 -16.90 1.34
C LEU A 443 -25.37 -15.77 2.10
N PRO A 444 -26.22 -16.10 3.08
CA PRO A 444 -26.79 -15.08 3.96
C PRO A 444 -25.70 -14.30 4.67
N LEU A 445 -25.77 -12.97 4.60
CA LEU A 445 -24.91 -12.04 5.33
C LEU A 445 -25.73 -11.36 6.42
N HIS A 446 -25.10 -11.10 7.54
CA HIS A 446 -25.68 -10.29 8.62
C HIS A 446 -24.69 -9.21 9.04
N GLU A 447 -25.22 -8.07 9.42
CA GLU A 447 -24.42 -7.00 9.99
C GLU A 447 -24.10 -7.34 11.44
N ILE A 448 -22.83 -7.42 11.77
CA ILE A 448 -22.38 -7.51 13.15
C ILE A 448 -21.71 -6.22 13.54
N GLY A 449 -21.85 -5.88 14.80
CA GLY A 449 -21.14 -4.79 15.41
C GLY A 449 -22.04 -3.82 16.14
N GLY A 450 -21.36 -2.83 16.70
CA GLY A 450 -21.92 -1.76 17.50
C GLY A 450 -20.81 -0.82 17.88
N GLU A 451 -21.19 0.21 18.60
CA GLU A 451 -20.28 1.15 19.22
C GLU A 451 -20.12 0.74 20.69
N MET A 452 -18.89 0.52 21.14
CA MET A 452 -18.57 0.20 22.52
C MET A 452 -17.63 1.27 23.08
N ASP A 453 -18.13 2.07 24.00
CA ASP A 453 -17.34 3.05 24.73
C ASP A 453 -16.65 2.34 25.91
N LEU A 454 -15.32 2.20 25.79
CA LEU A 454 -14.50 1.53 26.81
C LEU A 454 -14.55 2.23 28.17
N THR A 455 -14.85 3.53 28.20
CA THR A 455 -14.97 4.28 29.48
C THR A 455 -16.22 3.90 30.25
N LYS A 456 -17.23 3.34 29.59
CA LYS A 456 -18.50 2.91 30.19
C LYS A 456 -18.50 1.45 30.60
N LEU A 457 -17.39 0.71 30.37
CA LEU A 457 -17.30 -0.67 30.83
C LEU A 457 -17.33 -0.75 32.35
N PRO A 458 -18.17 -1.62 32.94
CA PRO A 458 -18.20 -1.80 34.38
C PRO A 458 -16.87 -2.34 34.91
N LYS A 459 -16.30 -1.70 35.90
CA LYS A 459 -15.13 -2.23 36.59
C LYS A 459 -15.58 -3.47 37.41
N THR A 460 -15.14 -4.65 36.99
CA THR A 460 -15.41 -5.87 37.71
C THR A 460 -14.46 -6.03 38.91
N LYS A 461 -14.96 -6.57 40.01
CA LYS A 461 -14.12 -6.94 41.15
C LYS A 461 -13.49 -8.32 41.01
N THR A 462 -13.93 -9.08 40.00
CA THR A 462 -13.49 -10.44 39.75
C THR A 462 -12.43 -10.41 38.65
N HIS A 463 -11.30 -11.06 38.85
CA HIS A 463 -10.34 -11.32 37.79
C HIS A 463 -10.95 -12.33 36.81
N VAL A 464 -11.12 -11.91 35.56
CA VAL A 464 -11.53 -12.81 34.50
C VAL A 464 -10.26 -13.46 33.97
N GLY A 465 -10.13 -14.78 34.19
CA GLY A 465 -9.05 -15.57 33.58
C GLY A 465 -9.57 -16.24 32.32
N LEU A 466 -8.86 -16.10 31.21
CA LEU A 466 -9.13 -16.81 29.96
C LEU A 466 -8.11 -17.93 29.81
N VAL A 467 -8.57 -19.16 29.65
CA VAL A 467 -7.71 -20.28 29.25
C VAL A 467 -7.74 -20.35 27.73
N LEU A 468 -6.62 -20.09 27.10
CA LEU A 468 -6.46 -20.13 25.67
C LEU A 468 -5.74 -21.43 25.28
N ALA A 469 -6.39 -22.24 24.49
CA ALA A 469 -5.81 -23.45 23.92
C ALA A 469 -4.91 -23.17 22.70
N ASP A 470 -5.12 -22.02 22.08
CA ASP A 470 -4.36 -21.53 20.92
C ASP A 470 -4.00 -20.06 21.12
N VAL A 471 -2.69 -19.77 21.09
CA VAL A 471 -2.17 -18.41 21.28
C VAL A 471 -2.64 -17.48 20.15
N THR A 472 -2.88 -18.00 18.95
CA THR A 472 -3.37 -17.20 17.82
C THR A 472 -4.76 -16.65 18.08
N GLN A 473 -5.63 -17.37 18.79
CA GLN A 473 -6.98 -16.90 19.16
C GLN A 473 -6.94 -15.78 20.22
N ALA A 474 -5.85 -15.67 20.97
CA ALA A 474 -5.66 -14.59 21.95
C ALA A 474 -5.26 -13.27 21.33
N LEU A 475 -4.69 -13.32 20.11
CA LEU A 475 -4.14 -12.16 19.43
C LEU A 475 -5.16 -11.50 18.50
N PHE A 476 -6.21 -12.19 18.15
CA PHE A 476 -7.28 -11.79 17.24
C PHE A 476 -8.67 -11.92 17.89
#